data_cff121215100ab08e1388354375985b6
#
_entry.id   cff121215100ab08e1388354375985b6
#
_cell.length_a   1.000
_cell.length_b   1.000
_cell.length_c   1.000
_cell.angle_alpha   90.00
_cell.angle_beta   90.00
_cell.angle_gamma   90.00
#
_symmetry.space_group_name_H-M   'P 1'
#
loop_
_entity.id
_entity.type
_entity.pdbx_description
1 polymer ?
#
loop_
_entity_poly.entity_id
_entity_poly.type
_entity_poly.pdbx_seq_one_letter_code
_entity_poly.pdbx_strand_id
1 'polypeptide(L)' 'MAERNLLKLAEVQKRTALSRSSIYAKVAAGTFPRPVKQGASSVWVDTEVQGWIDALIAVRDQQHAA' A
#
# COMPACT_ATOMS: atom_id res chain seq x y z
N MET A 1 -4.98 -16.12 13.57
CA MET A 1 -4.42 -14.78 13.82
C MET A 1 -3.64 -14.32 12.62
N ALA A 2 -3.96 -13.16 12.10
CA ALA A 2 -3.27 -12.67 10.91
C ALA A 2 -1.85 -12.25 11.26
N GLU A 3 -0.87 -12.78 10.55
CA GLU A 3 0.51 -12.38 10.71
C GLU A 3 0.73 -11.04 10.02
N ARG A 4 1.47 -10.17 10.69
CA ARG A 4 1.87 -8.90 10.10
C ARG A 4 3.29 -9.01 9.61
N ASN A 5 3.47 -8.88 8.32
CA ASN A 5 4.79 -8.88 7.71
C ASN A 5 5.14 -7.48 7.26
N LEU A 6 6.42 -7.19 7.24
CA LEU A 6 6.91 -5.90 6.78
C LEU A 6 7.45 -6.05 5.38
N LEU A 7 7.13 -5.09 4.53
CA LEU A 7 7.51 -5.10 3.12
C LEU A 7 8.46 -3.95 2.83
N LYS A 8 9.51 -4.22 2.10
CA LYS A 8 10.40 -3.18 1.59
C LYS A 8 9.72 -2.47 0.43
N LEU A 9 10.20 -1.29 0.10
CA LEU A 9 9.63 -0.47 -0.98
C LEU A 9 9.51 -1.25 -2.29
N ALA A 10 10.54 -2.01 -2.67
CA ALA A 10 10.52 -2.78 -3.91
C ALA A 10 9.35 -3.75 -3.96
N GLU A 11 9.03 -4.38 -2.83
CA GLU A 11 7.93 -5.32 -2.75
C GLU A 11 6.58 -4.58 -2.83
N VAL A 12 6.48 -3.42 -2.17
CA VAL A 12 5.28 -2.60 -2.23
C VAL A 12 5.00 -2.16 -3.66
N GLN A 13 6.06 -1.73 -4.38
CA GLN A 13 5.93 -1.36 -5.79
C GLN A 13 5.42 -2.54 -6.63
N LYS A 14 5.93 -3.72 -6.37
CA LYS A 14 5.55 -4.92 -7.09
C LYS A 14 4.08 -5.28 -6.85
N ARG A 15 3.63 -5.19 -5.61
CA ARG A 15 2.25 -5.55 -5.25
C ARG A 15 1.22 -4.54 -5.73
N THR A 16 1.59 -3.27 -5.77
CA THR A 16 0.65 -2.20 -6.10
C THR A 16 0.78 -1.69 -7.52
N ALA A 17 1.84 -2.07 -8.20
CA ALA A 17 2.16 -1.59 -9.55
C ALA A 17 2.39 -0.07 -9.57
N LEU A 18 2.70 0.53 -8.44
CA LEU A 18 2.98 1.97 -8.34
C LEU A 18 4.47 2.22 -8.46
N SER A 19 4.83 3.36 -9.02
CA SER A 19 6.21 3.83 -8.99
C SER A 19 6.56 4.32 -7.59
N ARG A 20 7.86 4.43 -7.32
CA ARG A 20 8.35 4.99 -6.05
C ARG A 20 7.77 6.37 -5.80
N SER A 21 7.81 7.24 -6.81
CA SER A 21 7.31 8.61 -6.70
C SER A 21 5.82 8.62 -6.38
N SER A 22 5.05 7.76 -7.01
CA SER A 22 3.61 7.65 -6.77
C SER A 22 3.31 7.22 -5.34
N ILE A 23 4.07 6.24 -4.83
CA ILE A 23 3.89 5.77 -3.45
C ILE A 23 4.11 6.93 -2.47
N TYR A 24 5.22 7.63 -2.59
CA TYR A 24 5.53 8.72 -1.67
C TYR A 24 4.58 9.90 -1.81
N ALA A 25 4.14 10.20 -3.03
CA ALA A 25 3.13 11.24 -3.25
C ALA A 25 1.81 10.89 -2.55
N LYS A 26 1.39 9.63 -2.64
CA LYS A 26 0.17 9.17 -2.00
C LYS A 26 0.29 9.13 -0.48
N VAL A 27 1.45 8.78 0.03
CA VAL A 27 1.72 8.84 1.48
C VAL A 27 1.59 10.28 1.96
N ALA A 28 2.18 11.22 1.24
CA ALA A 28 2.12 12.64 1.60
C ALA A 28 0.69 13.18 1.52
N ALA A 29 -0.10 12.69 0.57
CA ALA A 29 -1.49 13.09 0.42
C ALA A 29 -2.44 12.40 1.42
N GLY A 30 -1.94 11.41 2.17
CA GLY A 30 -2.75 10.67 3.12
C GLY A 30 -3.64 9.60 2.48
N THR A 31 -3.33 9.20 1.25
CA THR A 31 -4.14 8.21 0.51
C THR A 31 -3.46 6.85 0.38
N PHE A 32 -2.33 6.66 1.03
CA PHE A 32 -1.62 5.39 1.04
C PHE A 32 -1.06 5.17 2.45
N PRO A 33 -0.95 3.90 2.91
CA PRO A 33 -0.43 3.62 4.26
C PRO A 33 0.95 4.22 4.47
N ARG A 34 1.17 4.76 5.67
CA ARG A 34 2.46 5.35 6.03
C ARG A 34 3.48 4.25 6.28
N PRO A 35 4.73 4.47 5.88
CA PRO A 35 5.77 3.51 6.19
C PRO A 35 6.13 3.52 7.67
N VAL A 36 6.62 2.38 8.12
CA VAL A 36 7.20 2.23 9.45
C VAL A 36 8.71 2.37 9.30
N LYS A 37 9.33 3.14 10.16
CA LYS A 37 10.79 3.28 10.15
C LYS A 37 11.42 2.08 10.84
N GLN A 38 12.32 1.42 10.15
CA GLN A 38 13.09 0.31 10.67
C GLN A 38 14.57 0.64 10.46
N GLY A 39 15.20 1.24 11.48
CA GLY A 39 16.54 1.77 11.33
C GLY A 39 16.55 2.88 10.27
N ALA A 40 17.42 2.76 9.28
CA ALA A 40 17.52 3.71 8.18
C ALA A 40 16.52 3.42 7.06
N SER A 41 15.80 2.30 7.14
CA SER A 41 14.89 1.85 6.07
C SER A 41 13.45 2.20 6.39
N SER A 42 12.66 2.40 5.35
CA SER A 42 11.21 2.49 5.46
C SER A 42 10.61 1.19 4.98
N VAL A 43 9.66 0.65 5.75
CA VAL A 43 8.96 -0.58 5.39
C VAL A 43 7.47 -0.36 5.61
N TRP A 44 6.65 -1.19 4.99
CA TRP A 44 5.19 -1.08 5.08
C TRP A 44 4.62 -2.35 5.66
N VAL A 45 3.53 -2.22 6.40
CA VAL A 45 2.82 -3.38 6.95
C VAL A 45 2.00 -4.02 5.82
N ASP A 46 2.19 -5.32 5.58
CA ASP A 46 1.58 -5.97 4.41
C ASP A 46 0.06 -5.98 4.47
N THR A 47 -0.52 -6.13 5.65
CA THR A 47 -1.98 -6.11 5.79
C THR A 47 -2.56 -4.75 5.43
N GLU A 48 -1.82 -3.68 5.71
CA GLU A 48 -2.25 -2.33 5.33
C GLU A 48 -2.18 -2.12 3.83
N VAL A 49 -1.11 -2.61 3.21
CA VAL A 49 -0.97 -2.54 1.75
C VAL A 49 -2.06 -3.36 1.08
N GLN A 50 -2.34 -4.55 1.60
CA GLN A 50 -3.41 -5.40 1.07
C GLN A 50 -4.76 -4.72 1.21
N GLY A 51 -5.03 -4.09 2.36
CA GLY A 51 -6.27 -3.34 2.57
C GLY A 51 -6.43 -2.20 1.58
N TRP A 52 -5.34 -1.51 1.25
CA TRP A 52 -5.36 -0.46 0.24
C TRP A 52 -5.74 -1.02 -1.14
N ILE A 53 -5.14 -2.16 -1.51
CA ILE A 53 -5.46 -2.85 -2.77
C ILE A 53 -6.92 -3.25 -2.80
N ASP A 54 -7.41 -3.84 -1.72
CA ASP A 54 -8.80 -4.30 -1.62
C ASP A 54 -9.79 -3.14 -1.76
N ALA A 55 -9.46 -2.00 -1.14
CA ALA A 55 -10.30 -0.81 -1.25
C ALA A 55 -10.35 -0.28 -2.67
N LEU A 56 -9.22 -0.33 -3.38
CA LEU A 56 -9.15 0.10 -4.77
C LEU A 56 -10.03 -0.79 -5.66
N ILE A 57 -9.97 -2.09 -5.42
CA ILE A 57 -10.79 -3.05 -6.16
C ILE A 57 -12.28 -2.81 -5.88
N ALA A 58 -12.62 -2.53 -4.62
CA ALA A 58 -14.01 -2.26 -4.24
C ALA A 58 -14.56 -1.02 -4.94
N VAL A 59 -13.74 0.03 -5.09
CA VAL A 59 -14.16 1.23 -5.82
C VAL A 59 -14.45 0.90 -7.28
N ARG A 60 -13.58 0.13 -7.93
CA ARG A 60 -13.82 -0.29 -9.30
C ARG A 60 -15.12 -1.08 -9.41
N ASP A 61 -15.34 -2.01 -8.49
CA ASP A 61 -16.53 -2.88 -8.54
C ASP A 61 -17.80 -2.08 -8.33
N GLN A 62 -17.77 -1.06 -7.47
CA GLN A 62 -18.90 -0.17 -7.28
C GLN A 62 -19.20 0.65 -8.53
N GLN A 63 -18.17 1.11 -9.23
CA GLN A 63 -18.32 1.89 -10.45
C GLN A 63 -18.92 1.06 -11.59
N HIS A 64 -18.70 -0.25 -11.57
CA HIS A 64 -19.16 -1.14 -12.63
C HIS A 64 -20.38 -1.97 -12.21
N ALA A 65 -20.90 -1.74 -11.01
CA ALA A 65 -22.14 -2.39 -10.59
C ALA A 65 -23.29 -1.80 -11.39
N ALA A 66 -23.89 -2.62 -12.18
CA ALA A 66 -25.02 -2.22 -13.01
C ALA A 66 -26.28 -2.13 -12.17
#